data_431d7b44d7bfa60cbfed48c04ab62ca1
#
_entry.id   431d7b44d7bfa60cbfed48c04ab62ca1
#
_cell.length_a   1.000
_cell.length_b   1.000
_cell.length_c   1.000
_cell.angle_alpha   90.00
_cell.angle_beta   90.00
_cell.angle_gamma   90.00
#
_symmetry.space_group_name_H-M   'P 1'
#
loop_
_entity.id
_entity.type
_entity.pdbx_description
1 polymer ?
#
loop_
_entity_poly.entity_id
_entity_poly.type
_entity_poly.pdbx_seq_one_letter_code
_entity_poly.pdbx_strand_id
1 'polypeptide(L)'
;MLALEWLKNAHGIMEKLEATQLENIKKAATVMADAIEAGRWVHTFGCGHATIPVEEMYPRIGSFVGFHPLCELPLTFFTQIIGQMGIHQFLFLERAEGYGQEIMKNYDFDSKDCIWIFSHTGINAVNIDVALEAKKRGMKVIVYGSAGETGDKPSRHSGG
;
A
#
# COMPACT_ATOMS: atom_id res chain seq x y z
N MET A 1 23.74 -22.37 -11.58
CA MET A 1 22.40 -22.47 -12.20
C MET A 1 21.54 -21.31 -11.68
N LEU A 2 21.09 -20.42 -12.56
CA LEU A 2 20.41 -19.14 -12.19
C LEU A 2 19.24 -19.31 -11.20
N ALA A 3 18.45 -20.38 -11.37
CA ALA A 3 17.32 -20.61 -10.45
C ALA A 3 17.75 -20.84 -8.99
N LEU A 4 18.83 -21.60 -8.77
CA LEU A 4 19.33 -21.83 -7.43
C LEU A 4 19.96 -20.55 -6.82
N GLU A 5 20.61 -19.75 -7.65
CA GLU A 5 21.16 -18.46 -7.24
C GLU A 5 20.05 -17.48 -6.84
N TRP A 6 18.97 -17.43 -7.65
CA TRP A 6 17.78 -16.64 -7.33
C TRP A 6 17.16 -17.06 -5.98
N LEU A 7 16.96 -18.38 -5.79
CA LEU A 7 16.41 -18.91 -4.53
C LEU A 7 17.31 -18.53 -3.34
N LYS A 8 18.63 -18.66 -3.47
CA LYS A 8 19.57 -18.27 -2.42
C LYS A 8 19.46 -16.78 -2.06
N ASN A 9 19.33 -15.92 -3.08
CA ASN A 9 19.13 -14.48 -2.87
C ASN A 9 17.78 -14.19 -2.18
N ALA A 10 16.71 -14.87 -2.58
CA ALA A 10 15.41 -14.74 -1.94
C ALA A 10 15.45 -15.15 -0.46
N HIS A 11 16.08 -16.27 -0.13
CA HIS A 11 16.30 -16.70 1.26
C HIS A 11 17.09 -15.65 2.07
N GLY A 12 18.17 -15.10 1.52
CA GLY A 12 18.95 -14.05 2.18
C GLY A 12 18.14 -12.79 2.46
N ILE A 13 17.18 -12.41 1.59
CA ILE A 13 16.25 -11.31 1.84
C ILE A 13 15.30 -11.65 2.99
N MET A 14 14.78 -12.87 3.03
CA MET A 14 13.88 -13.33 4.12
C MET A 14 14.60 -13.30 5.47
N GLU A 15 15.82 -13.83 5.55
CA GLU A 15 16.65 -13.79 6.76
C GLU A 15 16.91 -12.34 7.21
N LYS A 16 17.19 -11.44 6.27
CA LYS A 16 17.38 -10.01 6.56
C LYS A 16 16.11 -9.38 7.11
N LEU A 17 14.94 -9.68 6.54
CA LEU A 17 13.66 -9.19 7.03
C LEU A 17 13.39 -9.67 8.46
N GLU A 18 13.60 -10.95 8.74
CA GLU A 18 13.47 -11.52 10.08
C GLU A 18 14.38 -10.81 11.08
N ALA A 19 15.66 -10.63 10.73
CA ALA A 19 16.64 -10.00 11.61
C ALA A 19 16.39 -8.50 11.87
N THR A 20 15.78 -7.77 10.91
CA THR A 20 15.72 -6.30 10.98
C THR A 20 14.32 -5.72 11.10
N GLN A 21 13.26 -6.45 10.68
CA GLN A 21 11.91 -5.89 10.57
C GLN A 21 10.89 -6.51 11.53
N LEU A 22 11.23 -7.55 12.27
CA LEU A 22 10.27 -8.26 13.12
C LEU A 22 9.57 -7.35 14.12
N GLU A 23 10.28 -6.41 14.75
CA GLU A 23 9.68 -5.46 15.68
C GLU A 23 8.74 -4.45 15.00
N ASN A 24 9.06 -4.03 13.78
CA ASN A 24 8.18 -3.17 12.99
C ASN A 24 6.92 -3.92 12.54
N ILE A 25 7.06 -5.18 12.15
CA ILE A 25 5.93 -6.06 11.82
C ILE A 25 4.99 -6.23 13.03
N LYS A 26 5.54 -6.49 14.23
CA LYS A 26 4.74 -6.60 15.45
C LYS A 26 3.99 -5.30 15.76
N LYS A 27 4.64 -4.14 15.65
CA LYS A 27 4.00 -2.84 15.84
C LYS A 27 2.85 -2.62 14.85
N ALA A 28 3.07 -2.94 13.57
CA ALA A 28 2.04 -2.85 12.54
C ALA A 28 0.85 -3.79 12.86
N ALA A 29 1.14 -5.03 13.22
CA ALA A 29 0.13 -6.02 13.60
C ALA A 29 -0.70 -5.55 14.81
N THR A 30 -0.08 -4.95 15.82
CA THR A 30 -0.80 -4.38 16.97
C THR A 30 -1.76 -3.27 16.53
N VAL A 31 -1.30 -2.33 15.69
CA VAL A 31 -2.16 -1.25 15.19
C VAL A 31 -3.37 -1.79 14.42
N MET A 32 -3.17 -2.82 13.60
CA MET A 32 -4.25 -3.47 12.86
C MET A 32 -5.23 -4.20 13.79
N ALA A 33 -4.71 -4.94 14.77
CA ALA A 33 -5.51 -5.65 15.75
C ALA A 33 -6.38 -4.69 16.58
N ASP A 34 -5.80 -3.59 17.05
CA ASP A 34 -6.52 -2.56 17.80
C ASP A 34 -7.70 -1.97 17.02
N ALA A 35 -7.51 -1.72 15.69
CA ALA A 35 -8.59 -1.24 14.84
C ALA A 35 -9.72 -2.29 14.73
N ILE A 36 -9.38 -3.55 14.49
CA ILE A 36 -10.35 -4.65 14.36
C ILE A 36 -11.08 -4.90 15.70
N GLU A 37 -10.39 -4.90 16.82
CA GLU A 37 -10.99 -5.04 18.16
C GLU A 37 -11.95 -3.90 18.49
N ALA A 38 -11.67 -2.71 17.98
CA ALA A 38 -12.56 -1.55 18.09
C ALA A 38 -13.79 -1.63 17.15
N GLY A 39 -13.96 -2.73 16.40
CA GLY A 39 -15.03 -2.89 15.41
C GLY A 39 -14.81 -2.00 14.16
N ARG A 40 -13.57 -1.63 13.88
CA ARG A 40 -13.20 -0.75 12.76
C ARG A 40 -12.38 -1.49 11.69
N TRP A 41 -11.95 -0.77 10.68
CA TRP A 41 -11.35 -1.35 9.48
C TRP A 41 -9.84 -1.12 9.38
N VAL A 42 -9.17 -2.12 8.85
CA VAL A 42 -7.84 -1.99 8.27
C VAL A 42 -8.02 -1.77 6.77
N HIS A 43 -7.94 -0.52 6.33
CA HIS A 43 -7.97 -0.22 4.90
C HIS A 43 -6.64 -0.58 4.26
N THR A 44 -6.66 -1.08 3.01
CA THR A 44 -5.43 -1.36 2.26
C THR A 44 -5.44 -0.60 0.95
N PHE A 45 -4.30 -0.08 0.53
CA PHE A 45 -4.17 0.71 -0.69
C PHE A 45 -2.81 0.48 -1.37
N GLY A 46 -2.79 0.57 -2.68
CA GLY A 46 -1.59 0.48 -3.51
C GLY A 46 -1.87 0.83 -4.96
N CYS A 47 -0.82 1.09 -5.75
CA CYS A 47 -0.93 1.42 -7.16
C CYS A 47 -0.13 0.42 -8.00
N GLY A 48 -0.65 0.02 -9.15
CA GLY A 48 -0.01 -0.90 -10.09
C GLY A 48 0.25 -2.28 -9.46
N HIS A 49 1.49 -2.76 -9.52
CA HIS A 49 1.85 -4.05 -8.90
C HIS A 49 1.71 -4.07 -7.38
N ALA A 50 1.71 -2.91 -6.72
CA ALA A 50 1.46 -2.81 -5.29
C ALA A 50 -0.02 -3.00 -4.91
N THR A 51 -0.93 -3.15 -5.89
CA THR A 51 -2.32 -3.57 -5.64
C THR A 51 -2.46 -5.08 -5.43
N ILE A 52 -1.48 -5.90 -5.85
CA ILE A 52 -1.54 -7.36 -5.68
C ILE A 52 -1.82 -7.75 -4.22
N PRO A 53 -1.05 -7.28 -3.22
CA PRO A 53 -1.37 -7.56 -1.82
C PRO A 53 -2.69 -6.92 -1.36
N VAL A 54 -3.12 -5.80 -1.95
CA VAL A 54 -4.42 -5.19 -1.67
C VAL A 54 -5.56 -6.10 -2.16
N GLU A 55 -5.45 -6.62 -3.37
CA GLU A 55 -6.43 -7.55 -3.96
C GLU A 55 -6.50 -8.88 -3.18
N GLU A 56 -5.36 -9.37 -2.66
CA GLU A 56 -5.32 -10.57 -1.82
C GLU A 56 -6.10 -10.39 -0.50
N MET A 57 -6.27 -9.16 -0.02
CA MET A 57 -7.03 -8.85 1.20
C MET A 57 -8.55 -8.74 0.97
N TYR A 58 -9.06 -8.94 -0.26
CA TYR A 58 -10.51 -9.03 -0.49
C TYR A 58 -11.12 -10.19 0.31
N PRO A 59 -12.33 -10.00 0.85
CA PRO A 59 -13.01 -11.05 1.60
C PRO A 59 -13.15 -12.33 0.78
N ARG A 60 -12.60 -13.42 1.28
CA ARG A 60 -12.73 -14.75 0.71
C ARG A 60 -12.76 -15.81 1.82
N ILE A 61 -13.15 -17.03 1.48
CA ILE A 61 -13.15 -18.13 2.46
C ILE A 61 -11.73 -18.30 3.03
N GLY A 62 -11.61 -18.22 4.36
CA GLY A 62 -10.34 -18.35 5.07
C GLY A 62 -9.52 -17.07 5.17
N SER A 63 -10.00 -15.91 4.67
CA SER A 63 -9.35 -14.62 4.89
C SER A 63 -9.68 -14.06 6.28
N PHE A 64 -8.84 -13.14 6.75
CA PHE A 64 -9.14 -12.36 7.95
C PHE A 64 -10.30 -11.41 7.71
N VAL A 65 -11.18 -11.28 8.70
CA VAL A 65 -12.19 -10.22 8.75
C VAL A 65 -11.55 -8.89 9.18
N GLY A 66 -12.18 -7.79 8.84
CA GLY A 66 -11.71 -6.45 9.25
C GLY A 66 -10.77 -5.77 8.25
N PHE A 67 -10.44 -6.40 7.13
CA PHE A 67 -9.73 -5.74 6.03
C PHE A 67 -10.71 -5.17 5.00
N HIS A 68 -10.42 -3.95 4.53
CA HIS A 68 -11.19 -3.25 3.50
C HIS A 68 -10.26 -2.73 2.41
N PRO A 69 -10.15 -3.43 1.27
CA PRO A 69 -9.29 -3.02 0.17
C PRO A 69 -9.88 -1.83 -0.59
N LEU A 70 -9.07 -0.79 -0.79
CA LEU A 70 -9.38 0.37 -1.62
C LEU A 70 -8.73 0.15 -2.99
N CYS A 71 -9.49 -0.43 -3.92
CA CYS A 71 -9.01 -0.75 -5.26
C CYS A 71 -9.63 0.18 -6.29
N GLU A 72 -8.85 1.16 -6.72
CA GLU A 72 -9.24 2.05 -7.81
C GLU A 72 -8.90 1.43 -9.16
N LEU A 73 -9.92 1.21 -9.98
CA LEU A 73 -9.80 0.50 -11.25
C LEU A 73 -8.68 1.04 -12.16
N PRO A 74 -8.53 2.37 -12.38
CA PRO A 74 -7.46 2.92 -13.21
C PRO A 74 -6.06 2.71 -12.63
N LEU A 75 -5.95 2.48 -11.32
CA LEU A 75 -4.69 2.23 -10.63
C LEU A 75 -4.37 0.74 -10.46
N THR A 76 -5.33 -0.14 -10.76
CA THR A 76 -5.25 -1.58 -10.50
C THR A 76 -5.17 -2.41 -11.79
N PHE A 77 -6.15 -2.29 -12.66
CA PHE A 77 -6.32 -3.14 -13.85
C PHE A 77 -6.06 -2.39 -15.16
N PHE A 78 -5.11 -1.50 -15.17
CA PHE A 78 -4.86 -0.60 -16.27
C PHE A 78 -4.66 -1.30 -17.63
N THR A 79 -3.96 -2.44 -17.67
CA THR A 79 -3.71 -3.16 -18.93
C THR A 79 -4.91 -3.95 -19.43
N GLN A 80 -5.72 -4.49 -18.53
CA GLN A 80 -6.86 -5.34 -18.86
C GLN A 80 -8.08 -4.53 -19.30
N ILE A 81 -8.24 -3.31 -18.73
CA ILE A 81 -9.39 -2.45 -19.01
C ILE A 81 -9.12 -1.53 -20.21
N ILE A 82 -7.94 -0.94 -20.28
CA ILE A 82 -7.60 0.06 -21.30
C ILE A 82 -6.48 -0.41 -22.26
N GLY A 83 -6.17 -1.69 -22.21
CA GLY A 83 -5.19 -2.35 -23.08
C GLY A 83 -3.74 -1.98 -22.73
N GLN A 84 -2.81 -2.46 -23.55
CA GLN A 84 -1.38 -2.24 -23.32
C GLN A 84 -1.00 -0.76 -23.30
N MET A 85 -1.72 0.08 -23.99
CA MET A 85 -1.51 1.54 -23.98
C MET A 85 -1.93 2.20 -22.69
N GLY A 86 -2.70 1.52 -21.84
CA GLY A 86 -3.13 2.00 -20.54
C GLY A 86 -2.01 2.24 -19.54
N ILE A 87 -0.81 1.74 -19.79
CA ILE A 87 0.33 2.00 -18.90
C ILE A 87 0.69 3.49 -18.84
N HIS A 88 0.58 4.23 -19.93
CA HIS A 88 0.83 5.67 -19.93
C HIS A 88 -0.18 6.43 -19.08
N GLN A 89 -1.46 6.07 -19.17
CA GLN A 89 -2.52 6.64 -18.34
C GLN A 89 -2.30 6.31 -16.86
N PHE A 90 -1.97 5.07 -16.54
CA PHE A 90 -1.66 4.65 -15.18
C PHE A 90 -0.47 5.44 -14.60
N LEU A 91 0.65 5.53 -15.33
CA LEU A 91 1.84 6.28 -14.89
C LEU A 91 1.57 7.77 -14.71
N PHE A 92 0.63 8.34 -15.45
CA PHE A 92 0.17 9.69 -15.26
C PHE A 92 -0.66 9.82 -13.97
N LEU A 93 -1.66 8.96 -13.80
CA LEU A 93 -2.57 8.99 -12.67
C LEU A 93 -1.85 8.77 -11.34
N GLU A 94 -0.93 7.80 -11.25
CA GLU A 94 -0.20 7.54 -9.99
C GLU A 94 0.70 8.70 -9.54
N ARG A 95 0.97 9.67 -10.44
CA ARG A 95 1.77 10.87 -10.21
C ARG A 95 0.93 12.14 -10.10
N ALA A 96 -0.37 12.05 -10.31
CA ALA A 96 -1.29 13.17 -10.23
C ALA A 96 -1.55 13.53 -8.77
N GLU A 97 -0.92 14.60 -8.29
CA GLU A 97 -1.15 15.16 -6.95
C GLU A 97 -2.61 15.59 -6.81
N GLY A 98 -3.22 15.28 -5.66
CA GLY A 98 -4.63 15.52 -5.38
C GLY A 98 -5.56 14.35 -5.76
N TYR A 99 -5.13 13.43 -6.63
CA TYR A 99 -5.98 12.32 -7.04
C TYR A 99 -6.27 11.35 -5.87
N GLY A 100 -5.28 11.08 -5.02
CA GLY A 100 -5.49 10.28 -3.82
C GLY A 100 -6.49 10.91 -2.84
N GLN A 101 -6.52 12.24 -2.75
CA GLN A 101 -7.51 12.95 -1.94
C GLN A 101 -8.93 12.76 -2.49
N GLU A 102 -9.12 12.79 -3.82
CA GLU A 102 -10.42 12.53 -4.44
C GLU A 102 -10.88 11.09 -4.20
N ILE A 103 -9.97 10.10 -4.30
CA ILE A 103 -10.27 8.70 -3.95
C ILE A 103 -10.79 8.61 -2.52
N MET A 104 -10.11 9.23 -1.57
CA MET A 104 -10.47 9.17 -0.15
C MET A 104 -11.82 9.81 0.18
N LYS A 105 -12.38 10.65 -0.70
CA LYS A 105 -13.72 11.23 -0.52
C LYS A 105 -14.86 10.22 -0.78
N ASN A 106 -14.57 9.12 -1.48
CA ASN A 106 -15.56 8.10 -1.80
C ASN A 106 -15.89 7.18 -0.61
N TYR A 107 -15.15 7.30 0.49
CA TYR A 107 -15.25 6.39 1.63
C TYR A 107 -15.50 7.16 2.93
N ASP A 108 -16.24 6.52 3.84
CA ASP A 108 -16.50 7.05 5.18
C ASP A 108 -15.51 6.40 6.17
N PHE A 109 -14.48 7.17 6.54
CA PHE A 109 -13.42 6.74 7.46
C PHE A 109 -13.64 7.26 8.87
N ASP A 110 -13.27 6.47 9.86
CA ASP A 110 -13.22 6.84 11.26
C ASP A 110 -11.77 7.00 11.73
N SER A 111 -11.54 7.85 12.73
CA SER A 111 -10.21 8.07 13.31
C SER A 111 -9.59 6.83 13.97
N LYS A 112 -10.42 5.83 14.31
CA LYS A 112 -9.98 4.53 14.84
C LYS A 112 -9.65 3.50 13.76
N ASP A 113 -9.94 3.79 12.49
CA ASP A 113 -9.47 2.99 11.38
C ASP A 113 -7.95 3.11 11.26
N CYS A 114 -7.34 2.14 10.60
CA CYS A 114 -5.98 2.29 10.12
C CYS A 114 -5.91 2.02 8.61
N ILE A 115 -4.87 2.51 7.98
CA ILE A 115 -4.61 2.23 6.57
C ILE A 115 -3.22 1.65 6.38
N TRP A 116 -3.14 0.59 5.59
CA TRP A 116 -1.90 -0.07 5.19
C TRP A 116 -1.64 0.17 3.72
N ILE A 117 -0.63 0.98 3.43
CA ILE A 117 -0.25 1.41 2.09
C ILE A 117 0.93 0.59 1.60
N PHE A 118 0.77 -0.04 0.44
CA PHE A 118 1.83 -0.74 -0.26
C PHE A 118 2.42 0.17 -1.32
N SER A 119 3.73 0.44 -1.23
CA SER A 119 4.41 1.28 -2.21
C SER A 119 5.90 0.97 -2.23
N HIS A 120 6.39 0.40 -3.33
CA HIS A 120 7.78 0.00 -3.44
C HIS A 120 8.75 1.16 -3.16
N THR A 121 8.55 2.31 -3.81
CA THR A 121 9.44 3.47 -3.69
C THR A 121 8.95 4.53 -2.71
N GLY A 122 7.67 4.56 -2.36
CA GLY A 122 7.08 5.58 -1.50
C GLY A 122 6.96 6.99 -2.10
N ILE A 123 7.35 7.22 -3.35
CA ILE A 123 7.49 8.57 -3.94
C ILE A 123 6.31 9.03 -4.80
N ASN A 124 5.38 8.14 -5.20
CA ASN A 124 4.28 8.50 -6.08
C ASN A 124 3.21 9.31 -5.36
N ALA A 125 2.74 10.38 -6.01
CA ALA A 125 1.87 11.38 -5.41
C ALA A 125 0.59 10.80 -4.82
N VAL A 126 -0.09 9.89 -5.51
CA VAL A 126 -1.34 9.30 -5.03
C VAL A 126 -1.17 8.55 -3.69
N ASN A 127 -0.09 7.79 -3.52
CA ASN A 127 0.17 7.10 -2.24
C ASN A 127 0.42 8.10 -1.10
N ILE A 128 1.09 9.21 -1.41
CA ILE A 128 1.38 10.28 -0.44
C ILE A 128 0.08 11.04 -0.11
N ASP A 129 -0.74 11.38 -1.09
CA ASP A 129 -2.07 11.97 -0.89
C ASP A 129 -2.91 11.14 0.09
N VAL A 130 -3.01 9.83 -0.17
CA VAL A 130 -3.77 8.89 0.67
C VAL A 130 -3.22 8.85 2.09
N ALA A 131 -1.89 8.81 2.24
CA ALA A 131 -1.24 8.82 3.56
C ALA A 131 -1.51 10.12 4.33
N LEU A 132 -1.39 11.28 3.66
CA LEU A 132 -1.63 12.59 4.27
C LEU A 132 -3.10 12.78 4.64
N GLU A 133 -4.02 12.39 3.76
CA GLU A 133 -5.46 12.49 4.02
C GLU A 133 -5.90 11.55 5.16
N ALA A 134 -5.36 10.34 5.24
CA ALA A 134 -5.59 9.43 6.35
C ALA A 134 -5.10 10.03 7.68
N LYS A 135 -3.89 10.58 7.71
CA LYS A 135 -3.36 11.27 8.89
C LYS A 135 -4.22 12.46 9.31
N LYS A 136 -4.68 13.27 8.35
CA LYS A 136 -5.58 14.41 8.62
C LYS A 136 -6.90 13.98 9.26
N ARG A 137 -7.39 12.79 8.93
CA ARG A 137 -8.58 12.18 9.53
C ARG A 137 -8.31 11.47 10.86
N GLY A 138 -7.08 11.51 11.36
CA GLY A 138 -6.68 10.90 12.64
C GLY A 138 -6.38 9.40 12.57
N MET A 139 -6.40 8.80 11.39
CA MET A 139 -6.11 7.39 11.19
C MET A 139 -4.62 7.08 11.42
N LYS A 140 -4.33 5.86 11.84
CA LYS A 140 -2.96 5.33 11.85
C LYS A 140 -2.57 4.90 10.44
N VAL A 141 -1.36 5.25 10.01
CA VAL A 141 -0.83 4.93 8.67
C VAL A 141 0.34 3.96 8.83
N ILE A 142 0.25 2.84 8.14
CA ILE A 142 1.30 1.83 8.03
C ILE A 142 1.75 1.83 6.57
N VAL A 143 3.05 1.89 6.32
CA VAL A 143 3.60 1.82 4.97
C VAL A 143 4.51 0.60 4.84
N TYR A 144 4.27 -0.18 3.79
CA TYR A 144 5.15 -1.27 3.37
C TYR A 144 5.86 -0.86 2.08
N GLY A 145 7.18 -0.80 2.12
CA GLY A 145 7.99 -0.38 1.00
C GLY A 145 9.46 -0.77 1.14
N SER A 146 10.27 -0.41 0.15
CA SER A 146 11.70 -0.66 0.16
C SER A 146 12.47 0.55 0.69
N ALA A 147 13.00 0.45 1.90
CA ALA A 147 13.77 1.53 2.53
C ALA A 147 15.01 1.95 1.70
N GLY A 148 15.65 0.99 1.01
CA GLY A 148 16.81 1.27 0.15
C GLY A 148 16.45 2.02 -1.14
N GLU A 149 15.19 1.94 -1.59
CA GLU A 149 14.72 2.64 -2.78
C GLU A 149 14.11 4.02 -2.47
N THR A 150 13.69 4.22 -1.23
CA THR A 150 12.99 5.45 -0.80
C THR A 150 13.99 6.57 -0.47
N GLY A 151 15.17 6.25 0.08
CA GLY A 151 16.05 7.22 0.72
C GLY A 151 16.70 8.26 -0.21
N ASP A 152 16.90 7.92 -1.51
CA ASP A 152 17.70 8.76 -2.43
C ASP A 152 16.86 9.38 -3.56
N LYS A 153 15.57 9.12 -3.62
CA LYS A 153 14.70 9.62 -4.70
C LYS A 153 13.83 10.77 -4.19
N PRO A 154 13.78 11.89 -4.92
CA PRO A 154 12.88 12.98 -4.56
C PRO A 154 11.42 12.51 -4.66
N SER A 155 10.62 12.98 -3.73
CA SER A 155 9.16 12.82 -3.78
C SER A 155 8.59 13.42 -5.07
N ARG A 156 7.51 12.84 -5.56
CA ARG A 156 6.70 13.37 -6.67
C ARG A 156 5.48 14.15 -6.18
N HIS A 157 5.48 14.50 -4.90
CA HIS A 157 4.42 15.22 -4.24
C HIS A 157 4.98 16.48 -3.58
N SER A 158 4.27 17.63 -3.68
CA SER A 158 4.70 18.92 -3.12
C SER A 158 4.80 18.92 -1.59
N GLY A 159 4.11 18.01 -0.92
CA GLY A 159 4.08 17.91 0.54
C GLY A 159 5.11 16.97 1.16
N GLY A 160 6.08 16.42 0.38
CA GLY A 160 7.14 15.67 1.04
C GLY A 160 7.89 14.65 0.26
#